data_74890f84c304dc419d61db9f74a679d7
#
_entry.id   74890f84c304dc419d61db9f74a679d7
#
_cell.length_a   1.000
_cell.length_b   1.000
_cell.length_c   1.000
_cell.angle_alpha   90.00
_cell.angle_beta   90.00
_cell.angle_gamma   90.00
#
_symmetry.space_group_name_H-M   'P 1'
#
loop_
_entity.id
_entity.type
_entity.pdbx_description
1 polymer ?
#
loop_
_entity_poly.entity_id
_entity_poly.type
_entity_poly.pdbx_seq_one_letter_code
_entity_poly.pdbx_strand_id
1 'polypeptide(L)'
;MVWFGGCTPRADLLPDAAALAGDVIVPVYVGTTRAQEAEGAWAAKIAGPLTYARVDVNVPKEGKPGIVALPDANPDPDRHFLTHSVTPLAGRALASGKIRGNEVVVTIHGFNNTMGEGVFRTAKMIRDFDIEALTLHYAWPSRGAPLGYAADRDAALIARDGLEQMLQDIRLAGARKIVLVAHSMGAQLTMEVLRQMVLREDLATFSRISAVVLLSPDISPALFRAQAEAIGDLPDPFVIFTSQNDPALRLSAR
;
A
#
# COMPACT_ATOMS: atom_id res chain seq x y z
N MET A 1 29.78 12.76 -24.13
CA MET A 1 28.84 13.39 -23.17
C MET A 1 28.20 12.25 -22.37
N VAL A 2 28.74 11.95 -21.19
CA VAL A 2 28.29 10.81 -20.36
C VAL A 2 27.11 11.32 -19.55
N TRP A 3 25.92 10.81 -19.82
CA TRP A 3 24.76 11.04 -18.96
C TRP A 3 24.92 10.15 -17.72
N PHE A 4 25.33 10.76 -16.63
CA PHE A 4 25.12 10.16 -15.30
C PHE A 4 23.60 10.14 -15.04
N GLY A 5 22.98 9.02 -15.29
CA GLY A 5 21.65 8.76 -14.77
C GLY A 5 21.74 8.78 -13.25
N GLY A 6 21.43 9.90 -12.63
CA GLY A 6 21.31 10.00 -11.19
C GLY A 6 20.27 8.99 -10.74
N CYS A 7 20.64 8.04 -9.89
CA CYS A 7 19.68 7.19 -9.21
C CYS A 7 18.74 8.11 -8.45
N THR A 8 17.46 8.15 -8.83
CA THR A 8 16.44 8.82 -8.04
C THR A 8 16.46 8.20 -6.64
N PRO A 9 16.58 8.99 -5.57
CA PRO A 9 16.54 8.46 -4.21
C PRO A 9 15.30 7.57 -4.03
N ARG A 10 15.51 6.39 -3.44
CA ARG A 10 14.43 5.46 -3.11
C ARG A 10 14.20 5.51 -1.60
N ALA A 11 12.94 5.49 -1.18
CA ALA A 11 12.62 5.40 0.22
C ALA A 11 12.88 3.98 0.74
N ASP A 12 13.54 3.89 1.89
CA ASP A 12 13.58 2.68 2.71
C ASP A 12 12.94 2.96 4.08
N LEU A 13 12.88 1.95 4.93
CA LEU A 13 12.28 2.05 6.26
C LEU A 13 13.34 1.98 7.37
N LEU A 14 14.58 2.35 7.08
CA LEU A 14 15.60 2.48 8.11
C LEU A 14 15.29 3.72 8.97
N PRO A 15 15.22 3.59 10.30
CA PRO A 15 15.03 4.72 11.18
C PRO A 15 16.13 5.77 10.98
N ASP A 16 15.72 7.03 10.84
CA ASP A 16 16.62 8.17 10.66
C ASP A 16 16.67 9.00 11.94
N ALA A 17 17.89 9.30 12.42
CA ALA A 17 18.07 10.09 13.63
C ALA A 17 17.49 11.51 13.52
N ALA A 18 17.48 12.10 12.33
CA ALA A 18 16.85 13.40 12.09
C ALA A 18 15.33 13.36 12.33
N ALA A 19 14.68 12.21 12.17
CA ALA A 19 13.25 12.07 12.42
C ALA A 19 12.87 12.29 13.89
N LEU A 20 13.82 12.16 14.82
CA LEU A 20 13.58 12.40 16.27
C LEU A 20 13.33 13.89 16.59
N ALA A 21 13.74 14.79 15.72
CA ALA A 21 13.47 16.22 15.84
C ALA A 21 12.13 16.65 15.18
N GLY A 22 11.44 15.72 14.51
CA GLY A 22 10.18 16.01 13.84
C GLY A 22 9.00 16.07 14.81
N ASP A 23 8.06 16.97 14.55
CA ASP A 23 6.90 17.21 15.41
C ASP A 23 5.64 16.43 14.98
N VAL A 24 5.56 16.01 13.72
CA VAL A 24 4.37 15.36 13.18
C VAL A 24 4.66 13.91 12.87
N ILE A 25 4.29 13.04 13.77
CA ILE A 25 4.46 11.60 13.61
C ILE A 25 3.13 10.95 13.23
N VAL A 26 3.12 10.28 12.07
CA VAL A 26 1.97 9.56 11.54
C VAL A 26 2.23 8.06 11.61
N PRO A 27 1.45 7.29 12.36
CA PRO A 27 1.58 5.85 12.39
C PRO A 27 0.94 5.22 11.14
N VAL A 28 1.68 4.37 10.45
CA VAL A 28 1.20 3.52 9.36
C VAL A 28 1.39 2.07 9.76
N TYR A 29 0.32 1.30 9.73
CA TYR A 29 0.42 -0.14 9.91
C TYR A 29 0.70 -0.78 8.56
N VAL A 30 1.54 -1.81 8.54
CA VAL A 30 1.96 -2.47 7.30
C VAL A 30 1.70 -3.96 7.40
N GLY A 31 1.03 -4.52 6.38
CA GLY A 31 1.01 -5.95 6.13
C GLY A 31 1.84 -6.26 4.89
N THR A 32 2.67 -7.29 4.94
CA THR A 32 3.54 -7.63 3.81
C THR A 32 3.83 -9.12 3.71
N THR A 33 3.96 -9.59 2.48
CA THR A 33 4.47 -10.93 2.12
C THR A 33 5.91 -10.87 1.61
N ARG A 34 6.61 -9.74 1.80
CA ARG A 34 8.03 -9.60 1.51
C ARG A 34 8.87 -10.45 2.47
N ALA A 35 9.98 -11.00 1.97
CA ALA A 35 10.95 -11.63 2.86
C ALA A 35 11.51 -10.61 3.84
N GLN A 36 11.61 -10.98 5.10
CA GLN A 36 12.37 -10.25 6.07
C GLN A 36 13.85 -10.62 5.93
N GLU A 37 14.70 -9.62 5.82
CA GLU A 37 16.15 -9.75 5.81
C GLU A 37 16.74 -9.55 7.20
N ALA A 38 18.04 -9.77 7.33
CA ALA A 38 18.75 -9.42 8.55
C ALA A 38 18.53 -7.93 8.89
N GLU A 39 18.55 -7.59 10.16
CA GLU A 39 18.37 -6.22 10.69
C GLU A 39 16.96 -5.63 10.50
N GLY A 40 15.94 -6.47 10.16
CA GLY A 40 14.56 -6.02 10.07
C GLY A 40 14.18 -5.34 8.76
N ALA A 41 15.06 -5.31 7.78
CA ALA A 41 14.75 -4.86 6.43
C ALA A 41 13.85 -5.86 5.69
N TRP A 42 13.16 -5.40 4.65
CA TRP A 42 12.31 -6.23 3.81
C TRP A 42 12.80 -6.23 2.36
N ALA A 43 13.12 -7.42 1.86
CA ALA A 43 13.53 -7.61 0.47
C ALA A 43 12.38 -7.37 -0.52
N ALA A 44 12.73 -6.98 -1.72
CA ALA A 44 11.82 -7.02 -2.87
C ALA A 44 11.63 -8.45 -3.42
N LYS A 45 11.45 -9.43 -2.52
CA LYS A 45 11.37 -10.85 -2.83
C LYS A 45 10.10 -11.44 -2.25
N ILE A 46 9.42 -12.23 -3.06
CA ILE A 46 8.30 -13.06 -2.59
C ILE A 46 8.89 -14.10 -1.65
N ALA A 47 8.40 -14.17 -0.46
CA ALA A 47 9.05 -15.09 0.44
C ALA A 47 8.26 -15.70 1.55
N GLY A 48 7.08 -15.31 1.85
CA GLY A 48 6.60 -15.95 3.04
C GLY A 48 5.18 -15.61 3.49
N PRO A 49 4.88 -16.07 4.68
CA PRO A 49 3.61 -15.73 5.32
C PRO A 49 3.48 -14.23 5.52
N LEU A 50 2.24 -13.77 5.58
CA LEU A 50 1.92 -12.38 5.89
C LEU A 50 2.50 -12.01 7.27
N THR A 51 3.27 -10.94 7.29
CA THR A 51 3.82 -10.33 8.51
C THR A 51 3.34 -8.91 8.66
N TYR A 52 3.41 -8.37 9.88
CA TYR A 52 2.94 -7.03 10.19
C TYR A 52 4.02 -6.20 10.89
N ALA A 53 3.98 -4.91 10.64
CA ALA A 53 4.76 -3.92 11.36
C ALA A 53 3.96 -2.63 11.57
N ARG A 54 4.34 -1.85 12.56
CA ARG A 54 3.98 -0.45 12.68
C ARG A 54 5.20 0.40 12.30
N VAL A 55 4.98 1.34 11.42
CA VAL A 55 5.98 2.33 11.01
C VAL A 55 5.49 3.70 11.44
N ASP A 56 6.24 4.36 12.29
CA ASP A 56 5.99 5.75 12.64
C ASP A 56 6.79 6.63 11.68
N VAL A 57 6.09 7.48 10.93
CA VAL A 57 6.64 8.32 9.87
C VAL A 57 6.64 9.77 10.33
N ASN A 58 7.79 10.43 10.30
CA ASN A 58 7.84 11.88 10.36
C ASN A 58 7.33 12.46 9.04
N VAL A 59 6.26 13.24 9.11
CA VAL A 59 5.66 13.92 7.96
C VAL A 59 5.98 15.41 8.06
N PRO A 60 6.63 16.01 7.05
CA PRO A 60 6.98 17.43 7.08
C PRO A 60 5.73 18.30 7.22
N LYS A 61 5.84 19.37 8.01
CA LYS A 61 4.76 20.34 8.22
C LYS A 61 4.39 21.08 6.94
N GLU A 62 5.40 21.40 6.17
CA GLU A 62 5.27 22.10 4.90
C GLU A 62 5.38 21.11 3.76
N GLY A 63 4.47 21.19 2.80
CA GLY A 63 4.53 20.32 1.63
C GLY A 63 3.31 20.49 0.74
N LYS A 64 3.51 20.27 -0.55
CA LYS A 64 2.40 20.30 -1.51
C LYS A 64 1.56 19.04 -1.37
N PRO A 65 0.23 19.10 -1.45
CA PRO A 65 -0.64 17.93 -1.44
C PRO A 65 -0.17 16.88 -2.47
N GLY A 66 -0.17 15.61 -2.05
CA GLY A 66 0.23 14.49 -2.90
C GLY A 66 1.73 14.34 -3.19
N ILE A 67 2.58 15.28 -2.76
CA ILE A 67 4.03 15.21 -2.97
C ILE A 67 4.71 14.62 -1.75
N VAL A 68 5.48 13.55 -1.96
CA VAL A 68 6.37 12.95 -0.96
C VAL A 68 7.80 13.39 -1.26
N ALA A 69 8.34 14.26 -0.43
CA ALA A 69 9.73 14.68 -0.51
C ALA A 69 10.61 13.65 0.22
N LEU A 70 11.41 12.92 -0.53
CA LEU A 70 12.36 11.95 0.02
C LEU A 70 13.62 12.66 0.55
N PRO A 71 14.29 12.10 1.58
CA PRO A 71 15.51 12.68 2.11
C PRO A 71 16.64 12.67 1.06
N ASP A 72 17.45 13.69 1.13
CA ASP A 72 18.73 13.77 0.43
C ASP A 72 19.91 13.45 1.40
N ALA A 73 21.13 13.88 1.06
CA ALA A 73 22.31 13.69 1.90
C ALA A 73 22.23 14.42 3.26
N ASN A 74 21.31 15.37 3.41
CA ASN A 74 21.08 16.12 4.64
C ASN A 74 19.59 16.01 5.02
N PRO A 75 19.19 14.92 5.68
CA PRO A 75 17.81 14.72 6.11
C PRO A 75 17.33 15.86 7.00
N ASP A 76 16.15 16.40 6.69
CA ASP A 76 15.53 17.53 7.38
C ASP A 76 14.07 17.16 7.69
N PRO A 77 13.67 17.02 8.95
CA PRO A 77 12.33 16.59 9.34
C PRO A 77 11.23 17.59 8.98
N ASP A 78 11.57 18.86 8.77
CA ASP A 78 10.60 19.88 8.33
C ASP A 78 10.34 19.84 6.82
N ARG A 79 11.20 19.16 6.06
CA ARG A 79 11.17 19.11 4.59
C ARG A 79 10.96 17.71 4.02
N HIS A 80 11.41 16.68 4.73
CA HIS A 80 11.48 15.31 4.22
C HIS A 80 10.61 14.35 5.02
N PHE A 81 10.08 13.35 4.32
CA PHE A 81 9.50 12.18 4.97
C PHE A 81 10.63 11.29 5.48
N LEU A 82 10.61 11.00 6.77
CA LEU A 82 11.65 10.21 7.43
C LEU A 82 11.01 9.07 8.23
N THR A 83 11.68 7.94 8.30
CA THR A 83 11.27 6.84 9.18
C THR A 83 11.67 7.16 10.62
N HIS A 84 10.70 7.40 11.50
CA HIS A 84 10.95 7.63 12.92
C HIS A 84 11.24 6.31 13.64
N SER A 85 10.39 5.31 13.46
CA SER A 85 10.58 3.98 14.05
C SER A 85 9.88 2.89 13.24
N VAL A 86 10.39 1.66 13.36
CA VAL A 86 9.76 0.46 12.82
C VAL A 86 9.63 -0.56 13.94
N THR A 87 8.41 -0.98 14.23
CA THR A 87 8.11 -1.96 15.27
C THR A 87 7.44 -3.17 14.64
N PRO A 88 8.10 -4.33 14.57
CA PRO A 88 7.46 -5.57 14.15
C PRO A 88 6.29 -5.91 15.08
N LEU A 89 5.19 -6.39 14.50
CA LEU A 89 4.01 -6.81 15.26
C LEU A 89 3.93 -8.33 15.23
N ALA A 90 3.84 -8.95 16.40
CA ALA A 90 3.74 -10.40 16.53
C ALA A 90 2.35 -10.90 16.13
N GLY A 91 2.29 -11.87 15.23
CA GLY A 91 1.08 -12.62 14.89
C GLY A 91 -0.10 -11.74 14.49
N ARG A 92 -1.29 -12.07 15.00
CA ARG A 92 -2.53 -11.29 14.80
C ARG A 92 -2.60 -10.06 15.70
N ALA A 93 -1.50 -9.31 15.83
CA ALA A 93 -1.43 -8.13 16.71
C ALA A 93 -2.40 -7.01 16.31
N LEU A 94 -2.93 -7.03 15.07
CA LEU A 94 -4.09 -6.21 14.70
C LEU A 94 -5.30 -6.52 15.58
N ALA A 95 -5.45 -7.78 16.03
CA ALA A 95 -6.54 -8.24 16.90
C ALA A 95 -6.46 -7.73 18.34
N SER A 96 -5.37 -7.09 18.76
CA SER A 96 -5.20 -6.61 20.15
C SER A 96 -6.02 -5.35 20.49
N GLY A 97 -7.16 -5.15 19.85
CA GLY A 97 -8.21 -4.27 20.36
C GLY A 97 -8.05 -2.78 20.05
N LYS A 98 -7.30 -2.41 19.03
CA LYS A 98 -7.05 -0.99 18.70
C LYS A 98 -7.70 -0.46 17.42
N ILE A 99 -8.63 -1.22 16.82
CA ILE A 99 -9.45 -0.63 15.76
C ILE A 99 -10.47 0.31 16.41
N ARG A 100 -10.04 1.55 16.62
CA ARG A 100 -10.94 2.62 17.07
C ARG A 100 -11.83 3.04 15.89
N GLY A 101 -13.11 3.23 16.15
CA GLY A 101 -14.05 3.77 15.15
C GLY A 101 -14.65 2.74 14.18
N ASN A 102 -14.33 1.46 14.27
CA ASN A 102 -14.88 0.39 13.42
C ASN A 102 -14.57 0.51 11.92
N GLU A 103 -13.83 1.51 11.48
CA GLU A 103 -13.42 1.71 10.08
C GLU A 103 -11.90 1.57 9.94
N VAL A 104 -11.49 0.95 8.84
CA VAL A 104 -10.10 0.75 8.48
C VAL A 104 -9.89 1.14 7.03
N VAL A 105 -8.86 1.91 6.75
CA VAL A 105 -8.41 2.20 5.39
C VAL A 105 -7.24 1.31 5.03
N VAL A 106 -7.32 0.63 3.90
CA VAL A 106 -6.24 -0.22 3.38
C VAL A 106 -5.73 0.37 2.08
N THR A 107 -4.46 0.73 2.03
CA THR A 107 -3.80 1.23 0.82
C THR A 107 -2.99 0.13 0.15
N ILE A 108 -3.02 0.04 -1.18
CA ILE A 108 -2.29 -0.94 -1.97
C ILE A 108 -1.50 -0.20 -3.05
N HIS A 109 -0.17 -0.33 -3.02
CA HIS A 109 0.72 0.37 -3.96
C HIS A 109 0.74 -0.27 -5.35
N GLY A 110 1.21 0.48 -6.34
CA GLY A 110 1.37 0.03 -7.71
C GLY A 110 2.74 -0.55 -8.03
N PHE A 111 3.00 -0.70 -9.33
CA PHE A 111 4.28 -1.11 -9.90
C PHE A 111 5.42 -0.18 -9.49
N ASN A 112 6.63 -0.72 -9.44
CA ASN A 112 7.88 0.01 -9.23
C ASN A 112 7.88 0.84 -7.92
N ASN A 113 7.34 0.28 -6.84
CA ASN A 113 7.37 0.89 -5.51
C ASN A 113 8.20 0.06 -4.53
N THR A 114 9.04 0.73 -3.75
CA THR A 114 9.61 0.14 -2.55
C THR A 114 8.58 0.12 -1.42
N MET A 115 8.85 -0.63 -0.37
CA MET A 115 7.99 -0.64 0.81
C MET A 115 7.94 0.75 1.47
N GLY A 116 9.08 1.43 1.56
CA GLY A 116 9.17 2.78 2.14
C GLY A 116 8.35 3.81 1.36
N GLU A 117 8.42 3.78 0.02
CA GLU A 117 7.61 4.68 -0.81
C GLU A 117 6.11 4.47 -0.62
N GLY A 118 5.67 3.22 -0.50
CA GLY A 118 4.27 2.91 -0.22
C GLY A 118 3.82 3.44 1.14
N VAL A 119 4.65 3.25 2.17
CA VAL A 119 4.40 3.73 3.53
C VAL A 119 4.36 5.26 3.58
N PHE A 120 5.33 5.96 2.98
CA PHE A 120 5.37 7.41 2.97
C PHE A 120 4.18 8.02 2.22
N ARG A 121 3.77 7.42 1.08
CA ARG A 121 2.55 7.85 0.36
C ARG A 121 1.30 7.65 1.21
N THR A 122 1.24 6.56 1.97
CA THR A 122 0.14 6.30 2.89
C THR A 122 0.12 7.33 4.03
N ALA A 123 1.27 7.63 4.65
CA ALA A 123 1.39 8.68 5.67
C ALA A 123 0.99 10.06 5.12
N LYS A 124 1.39 10.37 3.88
CA LYS A 124 0.99 11.60 3.18
C LYS A 124 -0.52 11.66 2.97
N MET A 125 -1.13 10.56 2.54
CA MET A 125 -2.58 10.47 2.34
C MET A 125 -3.34 10.67 3.67
N ILE A 126 -2.88 10.04 4.75
CA ILE A 126 -3.45 10.23 6.10
C ILE A 126 -3.43 11.72 6.47
N ARG A 127 -2.31 12.39 6.24
CA ARG A 127 -2.13 13.80 6.58
C ARG A 127 -2.95 14.73 5.69
N ASP A 128 -2.95 14.50 4.36
CA ASP A 128 -3.60 15.39 3.39
C ASP A 128 -5.13 15.34 3.48
N PHE A 129 -5.68 14.19 3.84
CA PHE A 129 -7.13 13.96 3.94
C PHE A 129 -7.65 13.91 5.38
N ASP A 130 -6.80 14.17 6.36
CA ASP A 130 -7.14 14.13 7.79
C ASP A 130 -7.84 12.81 8.20
N ILE A 131 -7.23 11.69 7.78
CA ILE A 131 -7.81 10.36 8.00
C ILE A 131 -7.60 9.95 9.46
N GLU A 132 -8.66 9.90 10.23
CA GLU A 132 -8.63 9.44 11.64
C GLU A 132 -8.73 7.91 11.76
N ALA A 133 -9.22 7.23 10.73
CA ALA A 133 -9.35 5.78 10.71
C ALA A 133 -7.99 5.09 10.77
N LEU A 134 -7.94 3.91 11.40
CA LEU A 134 -6.75 3.07 11.35
C LEU A 134 -6.39 2.78 9.89
N THR A 135 -5.18 3.14 9.49
CA THR A 135 -4.73 2.96 8.11
C THR A 135 -3.64 1.90 8.03
N LEU A 136 -3.89 0.90 7.18
CA LEU A 136 -2.92 -0.13 6.85
C LEU A 136 -2.44 0.05 5.41
N HIS A 137 -1.16 -0.23 5.21
CA HIS A 137 -0.56 -0.36 3.88
C HIS A 137 -0.27 -1.82 3.57
N TYR A 138 -0.80 -2.34 2.46
CA TYR A 138 -0.40 -3.65 1.96
C TYR A 138 0.80 -3.51 1.02
N ALA A 139 1.99 -3.92 1.50
CA ALA A 139 3.25 -3.83 0.78
C ALA A 139 3.56 -5.16 0.07
N TRP A 140 2.94 -5.41 -1.08
CA TRP A 140 3.26 -6.58 -1.90
C TRP A 140 4.69 -6.48 -2.49
N PRO A 141 5.35 -7.62 -2.87
CA PRO A 141 6.78 -7.64 -3.20
C PRO A 141 7.11 -7.09 -4.60
N SER A 142 6.76 -5.83 -4.90
CA SER A 142 7.27 -5.12 -6.08
C SER A 142 8.79 -4.96 -5.97
N ARG A 143 9.48 -5.16 -7.08
CA ARG A 143 10.95 -5.04 -7.15
C ARG A 143 11.46 -3.61 -6.98
N GLY A 144 10.59 -2.62 -7.16
CA GLY A 144 11.01 -1.23 -7.16
C GLY A 144 11.97 -0.90 -8.32
N ALA A 145 11.83 -1.58 -9.46
CA ALA A 145 12.72 -1.44 -10.61
C ALA A 145 11.91 -1.23 -11.91
N PRO A 146 12.22 -0.20 -12.72
CA PRO A 146 11.46 0.13 -13.92
C PRO A 146 11.36 -0.99 -14.96
N LEU A 147 12.37 -1.84 -15.04
CA LEU A 147 12.41 -2.98 -15.96
C LEU A 147 11.74 -4.25 -15.40
N GLY A 148 11.19 -4.19 -14.19
CA GLY A 148 10.62 -5.33 -13.48
C GLY A 148 9.13 -5.59 -13.73
N TYR A 149 8.48 -4.95 -14.73
CA TYR A 149 7.03 -4.96 -14.88
C TYR A 149 6.40 -6.37 -14.92
N ALA A 150 6.92 -7.26 -15.79
CA ALA A 150 6.38 -8.61 -15.91
C ALA A 150 6.52 -9.41 -14.61
N ALA A 151 7.68 -9.30 -13.95
CA ALA A 151 7.93 -9.96 -12.68
C ALA A 151 7.07 -9.38 -11.53
N ASP A 152 6.80 -8.07 -11.55
CA ASP A 152 5.92 -7.44 -10.58
C ASP A 152 4.45 -7.86 -10.78
N ARG A 153 4.01 -8.08 -12.03
CA ARG A 153 2.68 -8.64 -12.28
C ARG A 153 2.50 -10.02 -11.65
N ASP A 154 3.49 -10.90 -11.82
CA ASP A 154 3.46 -12.23 -11.21
C ASP A 154 3.52 -12.12 -9.68
N ALA A 155 4.37 -11.24 -9.15
CA ALA A 155 4.48 -10.97 -7.71
C ALA A 155 3.17 -10.45 -7.11
N ALA A 156 2.47 -9.55 -7.79
CA ALA A 156 1.17 -9.06 -7.36
C ALA A 156 0.13 -10.19 -7.30
N LEU A 157 0.07 -11.04 -8.34
CA LEU A 157 -0.86 -12.19 -8.36
C LEU A 157 -0.53 -13.22 -7.27
N ILE A 158 0.73 -13.48 -6.98
CA ILE A 158 1.13 -14.38 -5.89
C ILE A 158 0.77 -13.76 -4.53
N ALA A 159 0.91 -12.45 -4.39
CA ALA A 159 0.62 -11.73 -3.15
C ALA A 159 -0.88 -11.60 -2.82
N ARG A 160 -1.80 -12.03 -3.71
CA ARG A 160 -3.24 -11.92 -3.49
C ARG A 160 -3.72 -12.67 -2.24
N ASP A 161 -3.16 -13.85 -1.98
CA ASP A 161 -3.54 -14.63 -0.79
C ASP A 161 -3.15 -13.90 0.51
N GLY A 162 -2.03 -13.17 0.49
CA GLY A 162 -1.62 -12.33 1.62
C GLY A 162 -2.54 -11.13 1.84
N LEU A 163 -3.03 -10.49 0.77
CA LEU A 163 -4.00 -9.40 0.91
C LEU A 163 -5.36 -9.92 1.41
N GLU A 164 -5.84 -11.03 0.87
CA GLU A 164 -7.06 -11.66 1.38
C GLU A 164 -6.94 -12.00 2.87
N GLN A 165 -5.83 -12.63 3.28
CA GLN A 165 -5.56 -12.93 4.69
C GLN A 165 -5.53 -11.67 5.56
N MET A 166 -4.93 -10.58 5.07
CA MET A 166 -4.90 -9.30 5.78
C MET A 166 -6.32 -8.75 5.99
N LEU A 167 -7.19 -8.82 4.99
CA LEU A 167 -8.59 -8.37 5.10
C LEU A 167 -9.36 -9.24 6.10
N GLN A 168 -9.13 -10.55 6.11
CA GLN A 168 -9.69 -11.47 7.12
C GLN A 168 -9.21 -11.12 8.53
N ASP A 169 -7.91 -10.86 8.71
CA ASP A 169 -7.34 -10.47 9.99
C ASP A 169 -7.91 -9.13 10.50
N ILE A 170 -8.10 -8.15 9.61
CA ILE A 170 -8.74 -6.86 9.90
C ILE A 170 -10.19 -7.08 10.36
N ARG A 171 -10.96 -7.92 9.66
CA ARG A 171 -12.32 -8.28 10.07
C ARG A 171 -12.35 -8.95 11.44
N LEU A 172 -11.45 -9.94 11.65
CA LEU A 172 -11.34 -10.67 12.93
C LEU A 172 -10.90 -9.75 14.08
N ALA A 173 -10.16 -8.69 13.77
CA ALA A 173 -9.80 -7.64 14.72
C ALA A 173 -10.96 -6.70 15.08
N GLY A 174 -12.14 -6.88 14.48
CA GLY A 174 -13.37 -6.16 14.81
C GLY A 174 -13.75 -5.02 13.87
N ALA A 175 -13.04 -4.84 12.74
CA ALA A 175 -13.44 -3.86 11.74
C ALA A 175 -14.83 -4.16 11.19
N ARG A 176 -15.67 -3.14 11.12
CA ARG A 176 -17.02 -3.21 10.53
C ARG A 176 -17.04 -2.68 9.12
N LYS A 177 -16.15 -1.75 8.82
CA LYS A 177 -15.98 -1.13 7.50
C LYS A 177 -14.53 -1.15 7.08
N ILE A 178 -14.28 -1.55 5.85
CA ILE A 178 -12.96 -1.55 5.21
C ILE A 178 -13.06 -0.75 3.93
N VAL A 179 -12.27 0.29 3.82
CA VAL A 179 -12.11 1.10 2.61
C VAL A 179 -10.82 0.68 1.92
N LEU A 180 -10.90 0.27 0.66
CA LEU A 180 -9.73 -0.09 -0.14
C LEU A 180 -9.34 1.07 -1.05
N VAL A 181 -8.07 1.48 -1.00
CA VAL A 181 -7.50 2.51 -1.89
C VAL A 181 -6.31 1.89 -2.61
N ALA A 182 -6.47 1.62 -3.89
CA ALA A 182 -5.48 0.88 -4.67
C ALA A 182 -4.99 1.68 -5.88
N HIS A 183 -3.68 1.69 -6.10
CA HIS A 183 -3.05 2.43 -7.19
C HIS A 183 -2.46 1.50 -8.25
N SER A 184 -2.69 1.79 -9.53
CA SER A 184 -2.05 1.15 -10.68
C SER A 184 -2.18 -0.38 -10.65
N MET A 185 -1.08 -1.14 -10.65
CA MET A 185 -1.05 -2.61 -10.52
C MET A 185 -1.67 -3.10 -9.19
N GLY A 186 -1.64 -2.29 -8.13
CA GLY A 186 -2.36 -2.59 -6.89
C GLY A 186 -3.87 -2.64 -7.07
N ALA A 187 -4.42 -1.90 -8.03
CA ALA A 187 -5.83 -2.00 -8.40
C ALA A 187 -6.16 -3.35 -9.06
N GLN A 188 -5.27 -3.87 -9.92
CA GLN A 188 -5.42 -5.21 -10.48
C GLN A 188 -5.41 -6.27 -9.36
N LEU A 189 -4.46 -6.17 -8.43
CA LEU A 189 -4.38 -7.06 -7.28
C LEU A 189 -5.67 -7.00 -6.44
N THR A 190 -6.19 -5.81 -6.18
CA THR A 190 -7.43 -5.62 -5.42
C THR A 190 -8.61 -6.31 -6.10
N MET A 191 -8.79 -6.12 -7.41
CA MET A 191 -9.86 -6.78 -8.17
C MET A 191 -9.75 -8.31 -8.14
N GLU A 192 -8.53 -8.84 -8.24
CA GLU A 192 -8.29 -10.29 -8.12
C GLU A 192 -8.65 -10.82 -6.73
N VAL A 193 -8.35 -10.08 -5.66
CA VAL A 193 -8.71 -10.47 -4.30
C VAL A 193 -10.22 -10.43 -4.07
N LEU A 194 -10.90 -9.38 -4.53
CA LEU A 194 -12.37 -9.30 -4.44
C LEU A 194 -13.03 -10.47 -5.16
N ARG A 195 -12.57 -10.77 -6.39
CA ARG A 195 -13.04 -11.93 -7.15
C ARG A 195 -12.74 -13.25 -6.41
N GLN A 196 -11.54 -13.41 -5.87
CA GLN A 196 -11.14 -14.62 -5.14
C GLN A 196 -12.02 -14.84 -3.89
N MET A 197 -12.29 -13.79 -3.13
CA MET A 197 -13.15 -13.87 -1.93
C MET A 197 -14.56 -14.35 -2.28
N VAL A 198 -15.16 -13.85 -3.36
CA VAL A 198 -16.49 -14.29 -3.82
C VAL A 198 -16.45 -15.75 -4.26
N LEU A 199 -15.45 -16.15 -5.05
CA LEU A 199 -15.29 -17.55 -5.51
C LEU A 199 -15.00 -18.54 -4.38
N ARG A 200 -14.38 -18.08 -3.30
CA ARG A 200 -14.13 -18.88 -2.08
C ARG A 200 -15.27 -18.78 -1.05
N GLU A 201 -16.34 -18.07 -1.39
CA GLU A 201 -17.50 -17.87 -0.52
C GLU A 201 -17.15 -17.14 0.81
N ASP A 202 -16.04 -16.37 0.85
CA ASP A 202 -15.71 -15.52 2.02
C ASP A 202 -16.55 -14.23 2.04
N LEU A 203 -17.87 -14.41 2.01
CA LEU A 203 -18.82 -13.32 2.04
C LEU A 203 -18.78 -12.54 3.37
N ALA A 204 -18.32 -13.19 4.43
CA ALA A 204 -18.19 -12.55 5.75
C ALA A 204 -17.15 -11.43 5.75
N THR A 205 -16.03 -11.60 5.04
CA THR A 205 -15.01 -10.55 4.88
C THR A 205 -15.42 -9.58 3.77
N PHE A 206 -15.92 -10.09 2.65
CA PHE A 206 -16.35 -9.27 1.52
C PHE A 206 -17.39 -8.22 1.94
N SER A 207 -18.39 -8.60 2.73
CA SER A 207 -19.43 -7.68 3.23
C SER A 207 -18.92 -6.56 4.15
N ARG A 208 -17.66 -6.62 4.61
CA ARG A 208 -17.02 -5.53 5.37
C ARG A 208 -16.38 -4.47 4.47
N ILE A 209 -16.20 -4.77 3.19
CA ILE A 209 -15.64 -3.79 2.25
C ILE A 209 -16.73 -2.78 1.92
N SER A 210 -16.61 -1.60 2.51
CA SER A 210 -17.60 -0.54 2.45
C SER A 210 -17.34 0.48 1.35
N ALA A 211 -16.14 0.48 0.77
CA ALA A 211 -15.79 1.32 -0.39
C ALA A 211 -14.53 0.80 -1.08
N VAL A 212 -14.46 1.02 -2.38
CA VAL A 212 -13.27 0.75 -3.20
C VAL A 212 -12.94 1.98 -4.04
N VAL A 213 -11.70 2.43 -3.95
CA VAL A 213 -11.15 3.53 -4.74
C VAL A 213 -9.96 3.03 -5.55
N LEU A 214 -10.10 3.01 -6.86
CA LEU A 214 -9.04 2.64 -7.79
C LEU A 214 -8.43 3.92 -8.41
N LEU A 215 -7.14 4.12 -8.20
CA LEU A 215 -6.39 5.28 -8.70
C LEU A 215 -5.53 4.86 -9.88
N SER A 216 -5.80 5.40 -11.08
CA SER A 216 -5.09 5.07 -12.33
C SER A 216 -4.87 3.55 -12.50
N PRO A 217 -5.94 2.74 -12.49
CA PRO A 217 -5.81 1.28 -12.47
C PRO A 217 -5.08 0.75 -13.70
N ASP A 218 -4.10 -0.11 -13.49
CA ASP A 218 -3.38 -0.82 -14.56
C ASP A 218 -4.09 -2.16 -14.84
N ILE A 219 -5.29 -2.05 -15.39
CA ILE A 219 -6.18 -3.17 -15.74
C ILE A 219 -6.78 -2.89 -17.10
N SER A 220 -6.70 -3.84 -18.02
CA SER A 220 -7.42 -3.68 -19.29
C SER A 220 -8.94 -3.66 -19.07
N PRO A 221 -9.70 -2.89 -19.85
CA PRO A 221 -11.16 -2.83 -19.70
C PRO A 221 -11.85 -4.20 -19.81
N ALA A 222 -11.29 -5.10 -20.65
CA ALA A 222 -11.82 -6.44 -20.80
C ALA A 222 -11.61 -7.30 -19.53
N LEU A 223 -10.41 -7.22 -18.92
CA LEU A 223 -10.12 -7.93 -17.69
C LEU A 223 -10.96 -7.38 -16.52
N PHE A 224 -11.05 -6.04 -16.40
CA PHE A 224 -11.89 -5.42 -15.38
C PHE A 224 -13.35 -5.87 -15.47
N ARG A 225 -13.90 -5.89 -16.68
CA ARG A 225 -15.28 -6.36 -16.90
C ARG A 225 -15.46 -7.82 -16.47
N ALA A 226 -14.56 -8.70 -16.88
CA ALA A 226 -14.63 -10.11 -16.53
C ALA A 226 -14.51 -10.33 -15.01
N GLN A 227 -13.67 -9.53 -14.33
CA GLN A 227 -13.55 -9.58 -12.86
C GLN A 227 -14.84 -9.06 -12.20
N ALA A 228 -15.37 -7.91 -12.66
CA ALA A 228 -16.60 -7.32 -12.11
C ALA A 228 -17.80 -8.26 -12.30
N GLU A 229 -17.95 -8.87 -13.46
CA GLU A 229 -19.00 -9.87 -13.73
C GLU A 229 -18.89 -11.10 -12.80
N ALA A 230 -17.66 -11.56 -12.53
CA ALA A 230 -17.44 -12.68 -11.63
C ALA A 230 -17.65 -12.33 -10.14
N ILE A 231 -17.47 -11.08 -9.76
CA ILE A 231 -17.75 -10.57 -8.41
C ILE A 231 -19.26 -10.39 -8.22
N GLY A 232 -19.98 -9.94 -9.26
CA GLY A 232 -21.39 -9.59 -9.18
C GLY A 232 -21.59 -8.21 -8.55
N ASP A 233 -22.21 -8.15 -7.39
CA ASP A 233 -22.44 -6.88 -6.68
C ASP A 233 -21.14 -6.33 -6.12
N LEU A 234 -20.64 -5.26 -6.75
CA LEU A 234 -19.44 -4.57 -6.28
C LEU A 234 -19.73 -3.79 -4.98
N PRO A 235 -18.72 -3.62 -4.10
CA PRO A 235 -18.85 -2.72 -2.95
C PRO A 235 -19.27 -1.31 -3.38
N ASP A 236 -20.14 -0.68 -2.61
CA ASP A 236 -20.67 0.66 -2.92
C ASP A 236 -20.32 1.66 -1.80
N PRO A 237 -19.63 2.77 -2.10
CA PRO A 237 -19.22 3.25 -3.43
C PRO A 237 -18.01 2.51 -4.02
N PHE A 238 -18.05 2.35 -5.36
CA PHE A 238 -16.91 1.88 -6.16
C PHE A 238 -16.48 3.00 -7.11
N VAL A 239 -15.30 3.57 -6.88
CA VAL A 239 -14.84 4.78 -7.58
C VAL A 239 -13.55 4.51 -8.34
N ILE A 240 -13.49 4.95 -9.60
CA ILE A 240 -12.31 4.83 -10.45
C ILE A 240 -11.85 6.24 -10.86
N PHE A 241 -10.65 6.61 -10.45
CA PHE A 241 -9.98 7.81 -10.93
C PHE A 241 -8.99 7.44 -12.03
N THR A 242 -9.16 8.04 -13.21
CA THR A 242 -8.24 7.87 -14.34
C THR A 242 -7.53 9.19 -14.64
N SER A 243 -6.26 9.10 -15.04
CA SER A 243 -5.51 10.27 -15.52
C SER A 243 -5.21 10.12 -17.00
N GLN A 244 -5.64 11.08 -17.82
CA GLN A 244 -5.29 11.12 -19.26
C GLN A 244 -3.80 11.39 -19.49
N ASN A 245 -3.09 11.85 -18.47
CA ASN A 245 -1.67 12.21 -18.55
C ASN A 245 -0.73 11.15 -17.95
N ASP A 246 -1.24 9.97 -17.58
CA ASP A 246 -0.41 8.92 -17.02
C ASP A 246 0.35 8.15 -18.13
N PRO A 247 1.70 8.26 -18.17
CA PRO A 247 2.50 7.56 -19.18
C PRO A 247 2.42 6.02 -19.06
N ALA A 248 2.16 5.49 -17.86
CA ALA A 248 2.06 4.06 -17.62
C ALA A 248 0.82 3.45 -18.28
N LEU A 249 -0.32 4.18 -18.29
CA LEU A 249 -1.54 3.75 -18.96
C LEU A 249 -1.38 3.67 -20.50
N ARG A 250 -0.43 4.43 -21.07
CA ARG A 250 -0.11 4.35 -22.51
C ARG A 250 0.69 3.11 -22.88
N LEU A 251 1.39 2.51 -21.95
CA LEU A 251 2.17 1.27 -22.15
C LEU A 251 1.30 0.02 -21.99
N SER A 252 0.33 0.03 -21.10
CA SER A 252 -0.59 -1.10 -20.87
C SER A 252 -1.72 -1.19 -21.91
N ALA A 253 -1.96 -0.13 -22.67
CA ALA A 253 -2.99 -0.08 -23.73
C ALA A 253 -2.51 -0.62 -25.11
N ARG A 254 -1.27 -1.09 -25.22
CA ARG A 254 -0.69 -1.75 -26.39
C ARG A 254 -0.45 -3.22 -26.11
#